data_c3f3f48074222e3ce4f6dcefafc12ba0
#
_entry.id   c3f3f48074222e3ce4f6dcefafc12ba0
#
_cell.length_a   1.000
_cell.length_b   1.000
_cell.length_c   1.000
_cell.angle_alpha   90.00
_cell.angle_beta   90.00
_cell.angle_gamma   90.00
#
_symmetry.space_group_name_H-M   'P 1'
#
loop_
_entity.id
_entity.type
_entity.pdbx_description
1 polymer ?
#
loop_
_entity_poly.entity_id
_entity_poly.type
_entity_poly.pdbx_seq_one_letter_code
_entity_poly.pdbx_strand_id
1 'polypeptide(L)'
;MTRGCSCGSTPRTSTGLREADVMVDSVPRCRVCAGVVKPDIVFFGEPLPPRFLLHLADFPMADLLLILGTSLEVEPFASLSEAVRSSVPRLLINRDLVGTLARHPRGRDVVQLGDLVHGVKRLVELLGWTEEMQDLIQQETGKFDGWDK
;
A
#
# COMPACT_ATOMS: atom_id res chain seq x y z
N MET A 1 12.64 3.62 1.03
CA MET A 1 13.37 4.90 0.97
C MET A 1 13.38 5.49 2.37
N THR A 2 14.44 6.09 2.79
CA THR A 2 14.63 6.46 4.20
C THR A 2 14.75 7.96 4.31
N ARG A 3 13.81 8.59 5.03
CA ARG A 3 13.97 9.96 5.49
C ARG A 3 14.57 9.94 6.89
N GLY A 4 15.61 10.71 7.13
CA GLY A 4 16.23 10.83 8.45
C GLY A 4 17.69 11.22 8.43
N CYS A 5 18.35 11.19 7.28
CA CYS A 5 19.70 11.70 7.15
C CYS A 5 19.69 13.03 6.38
N SER A 6 20.03 14.13 7.05
CA SER A 6 20.16 15.45 6.43
C SER A 6 21.45 15.65 5.62
N CYS A 7 22.26 14.60 5.42
CA CYS A 7 23.54 14.70 4.75
C CYS A 7 23.48 14.70 3.21
N GLY A 8 22.28 14.69 2.61
CA GLY A 8 22.12 14.74 1.15
C GLY A 8 22.65 13.50 0.40
N SER A 9 23.10 12.48 1.10
CA SER A 9 23.62 11.24 0.50
C SER A 9 22.45 10.50 -0.17
N THR A 10 22.59 10.20 -1.45
CA THR A 10 21.59 9.49 -2.24
C THR A 10 21.25 8.12 -1.66
N PRO A 11 19.99 7.70 -1.68
CA PRO A 11 19.50 6.49 -1.01
C PRO A 11 20.03 5.16 -1.57
N ARG A 12 20.81 5.18 -2.64
CA ARG A 12 21.11 3.99 -3.46
C ARG A 12 22.09 2.96 -2.88
N THR A 13 22.85 3.28 -1.85
CA THR A 13 23.95 2.41 -1.38
C THR A 13 23.75 1.79 0.01
N SER A 14 22.59 1.99 0.63
CA SER A 14 22.43 1.64 2.05
C SER A 14 21.36 0.56 2.34
N THR A 15 20.74 -0.03 1.32
CA THR A 15 19.62 -0.96 1.52
C THR A 15 20.05 -2.23 2.25
N GLY A 16 21.09 -2.91 1.80
CA GLY A 16 21.52 -4.18 2.39
C GLY A 16 22.11 -4.09 3.80
N LEU A 17 22.59 -2.89 4.21
CA LEU A 17 23.17 -2.69 5.55
C LEU A 17 22.14 -2.47 6.65
N ARG A 18 20.95 -2.06 6.28
CA ARG A 18 19.86 -1.73 7.19
C ARG A 18 19.08 -2.97 7.58
N GLU A 19 18.96 -3.92 6.68
CA GLU A 19 18.39 -5.22 6.98
C GLU A 19 19.26 -5.96 7.99
N ALA A 20 20.58 -5.98 7.80
CA ALA A 20 21.50 -6.57 8.73
C ALA A 20 21.41 -5.94 10.14
N ASP A 21 21.24 -4.63 10.23
CA ASP A 21 21.04 -3.93 11.50
C ASP A 21 19.70 -4.34 12.16
N VAL A 22 18.62 -4.39 11.40
CA VAL A 22 17.29 -4.78 11.89
C VAL A 22 17.26 -6.22 12.36
N MET A 23 17.91 -7.13 11.64
CA MET A 23 17.98 -8.55 12.00
C MET A 23 18.71 -8.83 13.30
N VAL A 24 19.52 -7.88 13.81
CA VAL A 24 20.22 -7.95 15.09
C VAL A 24 19.71 -6.94 16.11
N ASP A 25 18.45 -6.48 15.95
CA ASP A 25 17.80 -5.51 16.83
C ASP A 25 18.60 -4.20 17.03
N SER A 26 19.40 -3.82 16.03
CA SER A 26 20.19 -2.59 16.07
C SER A 26 19.49 -1.46 15.33
N VAL A 27 19.62 -0.23 15.84
CA VAL A 27 19.10 0.95 15.17
C VAL A 27 19.99 1.35 14.00
N PRO A 28 19.54 1.26 12.74
CA PRO A 28 20.33 1.61 11.59
C PRO A 28 20.83 3.06 11.64
N ARG A 29 22.11 3.27 11.29
CA ARG A 29 22.71 4.60 11.25
C ARG A 29 23.35 4.90 9.90
N CYS A 30 23.34 6.18 9.53
CA CYS A 30 24.02 6.65 8.32
C CYS A 30 25.55 6.52 8.50
N ARG A 31 26.23 5.94 7.52
CA ARG A 31 27.70 5.82 7.56
C ARG A 31 28.45 7.16 7.42
N VAL A 32 27.77 8.18 6.88
CA VAL A 32 28.39 9.49 6.63
C VAL A 32 28.24 10.43 7.82
N CYS A 33 27.04 10.53 8.39
CA CYS A 33 26.73 11.49 9.45
C CYS A 33 26.33 10.83 10.79
N ALA A 34 26.36 9.49 10.89
CA ALA A 34 25.88 8.71 12.04
C ALA A 34 24.43 8.97 12.48
N GLY A 35 23.68 9.78 11.73
CA GLY A 35 22.27 10.03 11.99
C GLY A 35 21.44 8.76 11.92
N VAL A 36 20.36 8.69 12.70
CA VAL A 36 19.44 7.55 12.73
C VAL A 36 18.72 7.42 11.39
N VAL A 37 18.56 6.20 10.93
CA VAL A 37 17.81 5.84 9.73
C VAL A 37 16.53 5.16 10.16
N LYS A 38 15.37 5.66 9.70
CA LYS A 38 14.07 5.03 9.93
C LYS A 38 13.49 4.50 8.61
N PRO A 39 12.54 3.55 8.65
CA PRO A 39 11.75 3.19 7.47
C PRO A 39 11.06 4.40 6.86
N ASP A 40 10.83 4.38 5.54
CA ASP A 40 10.09 5.44 4.84
C ASP A 40 8.57 5.28 5.04
N ILE A 41 8.18 5.13 6.29
CA ILE A 41 6.80 5.09 6.75
C ILE A 41 6.45 6.46 7.29
N VAL A 42 5.29 6.98 6.91
CA VAL A 42 4.77 8.24 7.44
C VAL A 42 4.14 7.97 8.80
N PHE A 43 4.68 8.57 9.86
CA PHE A 43 4.12 8.50 11.19
C PHE A 43 3.07 9.59 11.42
N PHE A 44 2.25 9.42 12.46
CA PHE A 44 1.29 10.45 12.87
C PHE A 44 2.02 11.78 13.13
N GLY A 45 1.49 12.88 12.56
CA GLY A 45 2.10 14.21 12.63
C GLY A 45 3.15 14.50 11.56
N GLU A 46 3.59 13.53 10.78
CA GLU A 46 4.46 13.78 9.62
C GLU A 46 3.64 14.13 8.37
N PRO A 47 4.15 15.04 7.51
CA PRO A 47 3.49 15.36 6.25
C PRO A 47 3.51 14.16 5.31
N LEU A 48 2.40 13.92 4.63
CA LEU A 48 2.32 12.93 3.55
C LEU A 48 3.22 13.34 2.37
N PRO A 49 3.77 12.39 1.63
CA PRO A 49 4.61 12.71 0.48
C PRO A 49 3.81 13.51 -0.57
N PRO A 50 4.44 14.47 -1.27
CA PRO A 50 3.74 15.32 -2.25
C PRO A 50 2.96 14.53 -3.32
N ARG A 51 3.44 13.34 -3.71
CA ARG A 51 2.75 12.45 -4.63
C ARG A 51 1.35 12.02 -4.16
N PHE A 52 1.08 12.07 -2.85
CA PHE A 52 -0.25 11.78 -2.32
C PHE A 52 -1.30 12.76 -2.88
N LEU A 53 -0.92 14.01 -3.14
CA LEU A 53 -1.82 15.02 -3.68
C LEU A 53 -2.28 14.73 -5.11
N LEU A 54 -1.63 13.80 -5.83
CA LEU A 54 -2.07 13.38 -7.16
C LEU A 54 -3.48 12.78 -7.17
N HIS A 55 -3.94 12.26 -6.03
CA HIS A 55 -5.32 11.75 -5.91
C HIS A 55 -6.36 12.82 -6.28
N LEU A 56 -6.06 14.12 -6.09
CA LEU A 56 -6.97 15.20 -6.46
C LEU A 56 -7.25 15.26 -7.98
N ALA A 57 -6.29 14.79 -8.78
CA ALA A 57 -6.47 14.68 -10.24
C ALA A 57 -6.97 13.28 -10.64
N ASP A 58 -6.48 12.23 -10.01
CA ASP A 58 -6.77 10.84 -10.39
C ASP A 58 -8.20 10.42 -10.05
N PHE A 59 -8.68 10.73 -8.85
CA PHE A 59 -9.99 10.28 -8.38
C PHE A 59 -11.19 10.83 -9.17
N PRO A 60 -11.21 12.11 -9.60
CA PRO A 60 -12.28 12.61 -10.47
C PRO A 60 -12.36 11.91 -11.84
N MET A 61 -11.24 11.34 -12.31
CA MET A 61 -11.14 10.63 -13.59
C MET A 61 -11.36 9.12 -13.46
N ALA A 62 -11.40 8.59 -12.24
CA ALA A 62 -11.59 7.17 -12.00
C ALA A 62 -12.95 6.69 -12.51
N ASP A 63 -12.99 5.49 -13.04
CA ASP A 63 -14.19 4.76 -13.47
C ASP A 63 -14.47 3.53 -12.60
N LEU A 64 -13.51 3.13 -11.76
CA LEU A 64 -13.62 2.08 -10.76
C LEU A 64 -12.72 2.43 -9.56
N LEU A 65 -13.19 2.17 -8.34
CA LEU A 65 -12.38 2.24 -7.13
C LEU A 65 -12.26 0.86 -6.47
N LEU A 66 -11.04 0.35 -6.38
CA LEU A 66 -10.73 -0.88 -5.62
C LEU A 66 -10.24 -0.50 -4.22
N ILE A 67 -10.83 -1.08 -3.19
CA ILE A 67 -10.49 -0.86 -1.78
C ILE A 67 -10.14 -2.22 -1.18
N LEU A 68 -8.88 -2.38 -0.76
CA LEU A 68 -8.32 -3.66 -0.38
C LEU A 68 -7.67 -3.58 1.00
N GLY A 69 -8.06 -4.48 1.94
CA GLY A 69 -7.35 -4.73 3.18
C GLY A 69 -7.13 -3.50 4.08
N THR A 70 -8.18 -2.70 4.31
CA THR A 70 -8.09 -1.47 5.10
C THR A 70 -9.26 -1.34 6.07
N SER A 71 -9.05 -0.67 7.20
CA SER A 71 -10.14 -0.32 8.13
C SER A 71 -10.91 0.94 7.72
N LEU A 72 -10.37 1.77 6.84
CA LEU A 72 -10.89 3.09 6.48
C LEU A 72 -11.21 3.99 7.70
N GLU A 73 -10.35 3.92 8.73
CA GLU A 73 -10.51 4.73 9.96
C GLU A 73 -9.52 5.90 10.04
N VAL A 74 -8.38 5.79 9.35
CA VAL A 74 -7.29 6.77 9.43
C VAL A 74 -7.38 7.78 8.30
N GLU A 75 -7.50 9.07 8.67
CA GLU A 75 -7.46 10.16 7.71
C GLU A 75 -6.02 10.48 7.26
N PRO A 76 -5.81 10.96 6.03
CA PRO A 76 -6.82 11.30 5.01
C PRO A 76 -7.28 10.11 4.14
N PHE A 77 -6.77 8.91 4.39
CA PHE A 77 -7.09 7.73 3.57
C PHE A 77 -8.57 7.32 3.65
N ALA A 78 -9.19 7.45 4.82
CA ALA A 78 -10.61 7.12 4.99
C ALA A 78 -11.50 7.90 4.03
N SER A 79 -11.23 9.20 3.86
CA SER A 79 -11.98 10.09 2.97
C SER A 79 -11.81 9.77 1.48
N LEU A 80 -10.73 9.08 1.09
CA LEU A 80 -10.50 8.71 -0.32
C LEU A 80 -11.61 7.83 -0.88
N SER A 81 -12.25 7.02 -0.03
CA SER A 81 -13.37 6.16 -0.46
C SER A 81 -14.57 6.95 -0.98
N GLU A 82 -14.67 8.25 -0.66
CA GLU A 82 -15.72 9.16 -1.13
C GLU A 82 -15.26 10.12 -2.22
N ALA A 83 -13.97 10.21 -2.47
CA ALA A 83 -13.38 11.16 -3.43
C ALA A 83 -13.72 10.84 -4.89
N VAL A 84 -14.13 9.63 -5.21
CA VAL A 84 -14.65 9.28 -6.54
C VAL A 84 -16.09 9.75 -6.72
N ARG A 85 -16.48 10.06 -7.96
CA ARG A 85 -17.84 10.45 -8.32
C ARG A 85 -18.87 9.41 -7.86
N SER A 86 -20.07 9.84 -7.50
CA SER A 86 -21.12 8.95 -6.98
C SER A 86 -21.56 7.84 -7.96
N SER A 87 -21.35 8.06 -9.26
CA SER A 87 -21.61 7.09 -10.32
C SER A 87 -20.55 6.01 -10.48
N VAL A 88 -19.37 6.20 -9.87
CA VAL A 88 -18.24 5.25 -9.97
C VAL A 88 -18.50 4.05 -9.04
N PRO A 89 -18.46 2.81 -9.56
CA PRO A 89 -18.55 1.63 -8.73
C PRO A 89 -17.35 1.54 -7.79
N ARG A 90 -17.60 1.08 -6.54
CA ARG A 90 -16.56 0.80 -5.55
C ARG A 90 -16.59 -0.69 -5.21
N LEU A 91 -15.45 -1.36 -5.30
CA LEU A 91 -15.30 -2.76 -4.88
C LEU A 91 -14.46 -2.81 -3.60
N LEU A 92 -15.06 -3.27 -2.52
CA LEU A 92 -14.37 -3.57 -1.27
C LEU A 92 -14.04 -5.06 -1.19
N ILE A 93 -12.76 -5.39 -1.07
CA ILE A 93 -12.28 -6.74 -0.69
C ILE A 93 -11.61 -6.60 0.67
N ASN A 94 -12.27 -7.06 1.72
CA ASN A 94 -11.83 -6.84 3.08
C ASN A 94 -12.40 -7.91 4.03
N ARG A 95 -11.81 -8.05 5.21
CA ARG A 95 -12.35 -8.94 6.24
C ARG A 95 -13.74 -8.47 6.68
N ASP A 96 -13.87 -7.19 6.97
CA ASP A 96 -15.06 -6.58 7.52
C ASP A 96 -15.62 -5.50 6.58
N LEU A 97 -16.91 -5.24 6.69
CA LEU A 97 -17.55 -4.10 6.03
C LEU A 97 -17.21 -2.82 6.80
N VAL A 98 -16.52 -1.89 6.14
CA VAL A 98 -15.89 -0.74 6.81
C VAL A 98 -16.18 0.59 6.14
N GLY A 99 -15.88 1.67 6.87
CA GLY A 99 -15.88 3.03 6.37
C GLY A 99 -17.25 3.48 5.84
N THR A 100 -17.22 4.21 4.74
CA THR A 100 -18.41 4.77 4.10
C THR A 100 -19.24 3.72 3.37
N LEU A 101 -18.66 2.58 3.00
CA LEU A 101 -19.41 1.47 2.43
C LEU A 101 -20.36 0.84 3.46
N ALA A 102 -19.99 0.86 4.75
CA ALA A 102 -20.86 0.42 5.84
C ALA A 102 -21.92 1.48 6.20
N ARG A 103 -21.49 2.75 6.29
CA ARG A 103 -22.33 3.84 6.81
C ARG A 103 -23.24 4.47 5.76
N HIS A 104 -22.74 4.62 4.53
CA HIS A 104 -23.41 5.29 3.42
C HIS A 104 -23.16 4.51 2.11
N PRO A 105 -23.71 3.29 1.99
CA PRO A 105 -23.53 2.47 0.78
C PRO A 105 -24.14 3.17 -0.44
N ARG A 106 -23.49 3.00 -1.59
CA ARG A 106 -23.96 3.47 -2.89
C ARG A 106 -24.56 2.31 -3.68
N GLY A 107 -25.46 2.58 -4.60
CA GLY A 107 -26.13 1.54 -5.38
C GLY A 107 -25.21 0.70 -6.29
N ARG A 108 -23.96 1.14 -6.50
CA ARG A 108 -22.95 0.43 -7.29
C ARG A 108 -21.80 -0.11 -6.46
N ASP A 109 -21.94 -0.12 -5.15
CA ASP A 109 -20.95 -0.74 -4.28
C ASP A 109 -21.06 -2.26 -4.36
N VAL A 110 -19.92 -2.91 -4.46
CA VAL A 110 -19.77 -4.36 -4.40
C VAL A 110 -18.85 -4.70 -3.24
N VAL A 111 -19.23 -5.69 -2.46
CA VAL A 111 -18.49 -6.08 -1.25
C VAL A 111 -18.17 -7.56 -1.30
N GLN A 112 -16.90 -7.89 -1.21
CA GLN A 112 -16.39 -9.24 -1.04
C GLN A 112 -15.74 -9.33 0.35
N LEU A 113 -16.47 -9.88 1.31
CA LEU A 113 -15.97 -10.07 2.68
C LEU A 113 -15.22 -11.38 2.84
N GLY A 114 -14.25 -11.37 3.76
CA GLY A 114 -13.45 -12.53 4.14
C GLY A 114 -11.94 -12.28 3.95
N ASP A 115 -11.23 -13.37 3.73
CA ASP A 115 -9.78 -13.32 3.51
C ASP A 115 -9.42 -12.53 2.25
N LEU A 116 -8.47 -11.59 2.40
CA LEU A 116 -8.07 -10.69 1.33
C LEU A 116 -7.48 -11.43 0.13
N VAL A 117 -6.60 -12.41 0.38
CA VAL A 117 -5.92 -13.17 -0.68
C VAL A 117 -6.95 -13.98 -1.47
N HIS A 118 -7.89 -14.60 -0.77
CA HIS A 118 -8.98 -15.33 -1.40
C HIS A 118 -9.87 -14.41 -2.25
N GLY A 119 -10.22 -13.23 -1.73
CA GLY A 119 -11.03 -12.24 -2.45
C GLY A 119 -10.35 -11.73 -3.73
N VAL A 120 -9.03 -11.46 -3.66
CA VAL A 120 -8.25 -11.06 -4.84
C VAL A 120 -8.15 -12.19 -5.85
N LYS A 121 -7.90 -13.44 -5.43
CA LYS A 121 -7.90 -14.60 -6.33
C LYS A 121 -9.24 -14.73 -7.06
N ARG A 122 -10.34 -14.57 -6.33
CA ARG A 122 -11.67 -14.61 -6.94
C ARG A 122 -11.88 -13.51 -7.98
N LEU A 123 -11.41 -12.29 -7.71
CA LEU A 123 -11.46 -11.19 -8.70
C LEU A 123 -10.66 -11.54 -9.96
N VAL A 124 -9.45 -12.06 -9.78
CA VAL A 124 -8.54 -12.49 -10.87
C VAL A 124 -9.19 -13.59 -11.74
N GLU A 125 -9.80 -14.58 -11.11
CA GLU A 125 -10.55 -15.65 -11.80
C GLU A 125 -11.69 -15.07 -12.65
N LEU A 126 -12.48 -14.15 -12.08
CA LEU A 126 -13.60 -13.52 -12.78
C LEU A 126 -13.17 -12.67 -13.96
N LEU A 127 -11.95 -12.08 -13.89
CA LEU A 127 -11.35 -11.31 -14.97
C LEU A 127 -10.63 -12.17 -16.01
N GLY A 128 -10.45 -13.48 -15.76
CA GLY A 128 -9.72 -14.39 -16.63
C GLY A 128 -8.20 -14.21 -16.59
N TRP A 129 -7.65 -13.62 -15.52
CA TRP A 129 -6.22 -13.27 -15.37
C TRP A 129 -5.45 -14.27 -14.51
N THR A 130 -5.93 -15.50 -14.39
CA THR A 130 -5.35 -16.51 -13.49
C THR A 130 -3.94 -16.89 -13.89
N GLU A 131 -3.66 -17.05 -15.19
CA GLU A 131 -2.34 -17.44 -15.69
C GLU A 131 -1.34 -16.31 -15.48
N GLU A 132 -1.70 -15.08 -15.88
CA GLU A 132 -0.85 -13.90 -15.72
C GLU A 132 -0.53 -13.61 -14.24
N MET A 133 -1.49 -13.82 -13.35
CA MET A 133 -1.25 -13.67 -11.90
C MET A 133 -0.31 -14.74 -11.37
N GLN A 134 -0.42 -15.99 -11.84
CA GLN A 134 0.49 -17.05 -11.43
C GLN A 134 1.91 -16.79 -11.89
N ASP A 135 2.09 -16.37 -13.13
CA ASP A 135 3.39 -15.99 -13.68
C ASP A 135 4.03 -14.85 -12.88
N LEU A 136 3.24 -13.83 -12.54
CA LEU A 136 3.70 -12.70 -11.73
C LEU A 136 4.14 -13.16 -10.33
N ILE A 137 3.36 -14.01 -9.68
CA ILE A 137 3.69 -14.57 -8.35
C ILE A 137 5.00 -15.37 -8.43
N GLN A 138 5.18 -16.21 -9.44
CA GLN A 138 6.41 -16.99 -9.60
C GLN A 138 7.64 -16.10 -9.82
N GLN A 139 7.52 -15.06 -10.65
CA GLN A 139 8.59 -14.10 -10.88
C GLN A 139 8.99 -13.34 -9.62
N GLU A 140 8.03 -12.94 -8.79
CA GLU A 140 8.31 -12.21 -7.55
C GLU A 140 8.82 -13.15 -6.44
N THR A 141 8.25 -14.36 -6.29
CA THR A 141 8.72 -15.34 -5.31
C THR A 141 10.19 -15.71 -5.54
N GLY A 142 10.60 -15.91 -6.79
CA GLY A 142 12.00 -16.16 -7.14
C GLY A 142 12.98 -15.03 -6.76
N LYS A 143 12.49 -13.80 -6.60
CA LYS A 143 13.31 -12.69 -6.08
C LYS A 143 13.48 -12.74 -4.56
N PHE A 144 12.49 -13.26 -3.83
CA PHE A 144 12.53 -13.38 -2.36
C PHE A 144 13.34 -14.59 -1.90
N ASP A 145 13.36 -15.70 -2.64
CA ASP A 145 14.15 -16.89 -2.32
C ASP A 145 15.68 -16.64 -2.29
N GLY A 146 16.13 -15.51 -2.82
CA GLY A 146 17.51 -15.03 -2.75
C GLY A 146 17.88 -14.32 -1.43
N TRP A 147 16.92 -14.07 -0.53
CA TRP A 147 17.10 -13.29 0.69
C TRP A 147 17.39 -14.15 1.93
N ASP A 148 17.10 -15.46 1.86
CA ASP A 148 17.34 -16.44 2.93
C ASP A 148 18.71 -17.16 2.82
N LYS A 149 19.70 -16.60 2.07
CA LYS A 149 21.04 -17.16 1.93
C LYS A 149 22.10 -16.14 2.40
#